data_8ecf5348cb195bc78065a523a5996215
#
_entry.id   8ecf5348cb195bc78065a523a5996215
#
_cell.length_a   1.000
_cell.length_b   1.000
_cell.length_c   1.000
_cell.angle_alpha   90.00
_cell.angle_beta   90.00
_cell.angle_gamma   90.00
#
_symmetry.space_group_name_H-M   'P 1'
#
loop_
_entity.id
_entity.type
_entity.pdbx_description
1 polymer ?
#
loop_
_entity_poly.entity_id
_entity_poly.type
_entity_poly.pdbx_seq_one_letter_code
_entity_poly.pdbx_strand_id
1 'polypeptide(L)'
;MPVYPWLYRTFIHRTDPEAAHHLALAAIAVAGRIAPVRGLMRATIGHLDPAPAPAAGLPHIGTRVLPGRLGLAAGMDKDADAVLGMAALGFAFVEVGTVTPRPQPGNDRPRLWRLMDADGLRNRMGFNNRGVGDMVDNLRELRSTRAGRAVVVGANIGKNKTTPEEDAAEDYRVCARAVAPWVDFVVVNVSSPNTPGLRDLQAVDHLRPVLQAARRGCEEGVVRRIPLFVKIAPDLGDAEILEVVALTRELGVEGVVATNTTIDHDLGEGGVSGRPLNPRALEVVRLVSRHLGEEQTLIGTGGIASAEDAMRMIEAGADLVEAFTAFVFEGATWPGRVNRALAGH
;
A
#
# COMPACT_ATOMS: atom_id res chain seq x y z
N MET A 1 -16.91 -23.65 6.50
CA MET A 1 -16.63 -22.29 5.96
C MET A 1 -15.95 -21.46 7.03
N PRO A 2 -14.99 -20.60 6.73
CA PRO A 2 -14.44 -19.66 7.71
C PRO A 2 -15.58 -18.75 8.23
N VAL A 3 -15.62 -18.53 9.53
CA VAL A 3 -16.73 -17.84 10.21
C VAL A 3 -16.90 -16.39 9.71
N TYR A 4 -15.79 -15.66 9.53
CA TYR A 4 -15.83 -14.25 9.13
C TYR A 4 -16.38 -14.02 7.71
N PRO A 5 -15.94 -14.71 6.65
CA PRO A 5 -16.55 -14.56 5.32
C PRO A 5 -18.04 -14.85 5.29
N TRP A 6 -18.52 -15.79 6.09
CA TRP A 6 -19.95 -16.05 6.24
C TRP A 6 -20.68 -14.88 6.93
N LEU A 7 -20.16 -14.37 8.05
CA LEU A 7 -20.71 -13.18 8.73
C LEU A 7 -20.69 -11.95 7.82
N TYR A 8 -19.58 -11.75 7.08
CA TYR A 8 -19.44 -10.63 6.14
C TYR A 8 -20.51 -10.69 5.05
N ARG A 9 -20.66 -11.84 4.38
CA ARG A 9 -21.62 -12.04 3.28
C ARG A 9 -23.08 -12.08 3.75
N THR A 10 -23.34 -12.34 5.04
CA THR A 10 -24.72 -12.41 5.55
C THR A 10 -25.17 -11.08 6.15
N PHE A 11 -24.30 -10.39 6.88
CA PHE A 11 -24.68 -9.24 7.69
C PHE A 11 -23.88 -7.97 7.38
N ILE A 12 -22.54 -8.05 7.37
CA ILE A 12 -21.69 -6.85 7.32
C ILE A 12 -21.83 -6.14 5.97
N HIS A 13 -22.02 -6.87 4.88
CA HIS A 13 -22.18 -6.28 3.54
C HIS A 13 -23.36 -5.30 3.41
N ARG A 14 -24.35 -5.39 4.30
CA ARG A 14 -25.53 -4.52 4.34
C ARG A 14 -25.29 -3.17 5.05
N THR A 15 -24.17 -3.05 5.75
CA THR A 15 -23.81 -1.81 6.44
C THR A 15 -23.13 -0.82 5.49
N ASP A 16 -23.13 0.47 5.84
CA ASP A 16 -22.33 1.44 5.10
C ASP A 16 -20.85 1.01 5.06
N PRO A 17 -20.24 0.91 3.88
CA PRO A 17 -18.89 0.36 3.75
C PRO A 17 -17.81 1.24 4.39
N GLU A 18 -17.96 2.56 4.37
CA GLU A 18 -16.99 3.47 4.97
C GLU A 18 -17.11 3.48 6.50
N ALA A 19 -18.33 3.44 7.05
CA ALA A 19 -18.56 3.32 8.49
C ALA A 19 -18.02 1.97 9.03
N ALA A 20 -18.25 0.86 8.31
CA ALA A 20 -17.71 -0.44 8.68
C ALA A 20 -16.18 -0.45 8.66
N HIS A 21 -15.56 0.20 7.67
CA HIS A 21 -14.12 0.37 7.59
C HIS A 21 -13.57 1.13 8.81
N HIS A 22 -14.15 2.28 9.15
CA HIS A 22 -13.69 3.07 10.30
C HIS A 22 -13.84 2.31 11.63
N LEU A 23 -14.93 1.58 11.82
CA LEU A 23 -15.14 0.76 13.02
C LEU A 23 -14.09 -0.37 13.12
N ALA A 24 -13.85 -1.08 12.03
CA ALA A 24 -12.86 -2.15 11.99
C ALA A 24 -11.45 -1.61 12.25
N LEU A 25 -11.08 -0.50 11.59
CA LEU A 25 -9.78 0.14 11.78
C LEU A 25 -9.57 0.59 13.23
N ALA A 26 -10.58 1.24 13.84
CA ALA A 26 -10.52 1.66 15.24
C ALA A 26 -10.35 0.45 16.19
N ALA A 27 -11.09 -0.63 15.96
CA ALA A 27 -10.94 -1.85 16.76
C ALA A 27 -9.53 -2.45 16.64
N ILE A 28 -8.97 -2.52 15.45
CA ILE A 28 -7.61 -3.01 15.18
C ILE A 28 -6.58 -2.09 15.84
N ALA A 29 -6.76 -0.76 15.75
CA ALA A 29 -5.88 0.21 16.38
C ALA A 29 -5.84 0.05 17.90
N VAL A 30 -7.00 -0.06 18.55
CA VAL A 30 -7.12 -0.30 20.01
C VAL A 30 -6.46 -1.63 20.39
N ALA A 31 -6.79 -2.72 19.71
CA ALA A 31 -6.21 -4.02 19.95
C ALA A 31 -4.68 -4.04 19.80
N GLY A 32 -4.16 -3.32 18.79
CA GLY A 32 -2.74 -3.16 18.54
C GLY A 32 -1.99 -2.38 19.64
N ARG A 33 -2.63 -1.40 20.27
CA ARG A 33 -2.04 -0.61 21.37
C ARG A 33 -1.95 -1.40 22.67
N ILE A 34 -2.86 -2.31 22.93
CA ILE A 34 -2.91 -3.12 24.17
C ILE A 34 -1.93 -4.29 24.05
N ALA A 35 -0.78 -4.22 24.72
CA ALA A 35 0.31 -5.18 24.55
C ALA A 35 -0.09 -6.67 24.76
N PRO A 36 -0.85 -7.08 25.77
CA PRO A 36 -1.33 -8.47 25.90
C PRO A 36 -2.22 -8.92 24.74
N VAL A 37 -3.15 -8.06 24.30
CA VAL A 37 -4.06 -8.35 23.18
C VAL A 37 -3.27 -8.51 21.89
N ARG A 38 -2.39 -7.56 21.60
CA ARG A 38 -1.48 -7.62 20.44
C ARG A 38 -0.62 -8.89 20.46
N GLY A 39 -0.09 -9.26 21.64
CA GLY A 39 0.68 -10.49 21.83
C GLY A 39 -0.13 -11.73 21.50
N LEU A 40 -1.36 -11.80 21.98
CA LEU A 40 -2.28 -12.90 21.67
C LEU A 40 -2.64 -12.96 20.18
N MET A 41 -2.98 -11.84 19.56
CA MET A 41 -3.24 -11.76 18.11
C MET A 41 -2.06 -12.31 17.30
N ARG A 42 -0.84 -11.88 17.64
CA ARG A 42 0.37 -12.32 16.98
C ARG A 42 0.67 -13.80 17.18
N ALA A 43 0.39 -14.35 18.36
CA ALA A 43 0.63 -15.75 18.68
C ALA A 43 -0.40 -16.71 18.05
N THR A 44 -1.60 -16.23 17.73
CA THR A 44 -2.72 -17.06 17.25
C THR A 44 -3.00 -16.88 15.77
N ILE A 45 -3.48 -15.69 15.37
CA ILE A 45 -3.96 -15.43 14.01
C ILE A 45 -2.89 -14.86 13.09
N GLY A 46 -2.02 -14.02 13.62
CA GLY A 46 -0.99 -13.32 12.87
C GLY A 46 0.41 -13.92 13.04
N HIS A 47 0.51 -15.18 13.49
CA HIS A 47 1.81 -15.83 13.65
C HIS A 47 2.54 -15.89 12.32
N LEU A 48 3.75 -15.33 12.30
CA LEU A 48 4.72 -15.49 11.22
C LEU A 48 5.94 -16.16 11.83
N ASP A 49 6.46 -17.17 11.16
CA ASP A 49 7.72 -17.76 11.55
C ASP A 49 8.82 -16.70 11.56
N PRO A 50 9.76 -16.75 12.49
CA PRO A 50 10.94 -15.88 12.44
C PRO A 50 11.58 -16.04 11.06
N ALA A 51 11.91 -14.95 10.40
CA ALA A 51 12.71 -15.03 9.18
C ALA A 51 13.93 -15.92 9.46
N PRO A 52 14.21 -16.95 8.66
CA PRO A 52 15.41 -17.76 8.82
C PRO A 52 16.63 -16.84 8.82
N ALA A 53 17.72 -17.28 9.46
CA ALA A 53 18.99 -16.52 9.47
C ALA A 53 19.34 -16.07 8.04
N PRO A 54 19.94 -14.88 7.85
CA PRO A 54 20.11 -14.24 6.56
C PRO A 54 20.77 -15.20 5.54
N ALA A 55 19.95 -15.77 4.69
CA ALA A 55 20.34 -16.49 3.50
C ALA A 55 20.02 -15.60 2.29
N ALA A 56 20.80 -15.70 1.23
CA ALA A 56 20.50 -15.02 -0.03
C ALA A 56 19.05 -15.33 -0.45
N GLY A 57 18.20 -14.30 -0.59
CA GLY A 57 16.81 -14.47 -1.02
C GLY A 57 15.73 -14.15 0.03
N LEU A 58 16.08 -13.69 1.24
CA LEU A 58 15.07 -13.21 2.19
C LEU A 58 14.39 -11.92 1.68
N PRO A 59 13.05 -11.81 1.81
CA PRO A 59 12.34 -10.60 1.42
C PRO A 59 12.84 -9.41 2.25
N HIS A 60 13.13 -8.30 1.58
CA HIS A 60 13.63 -7.08 2.24
C HIS A 60 13.14 -5.82 1.53
N ILE A 61 13.15 -4.72 2.24
CA ILE A 61 13.00 -3.37 1.71
C ILE A 61 14.19 -2.54 2.21
N GLY A 62 15.07 -2.11 1.30
CA GLY A 62 16.33 -1.50 1.67
C GLY A 62 17.14 -2.44 2.58
N THR A 63 17.48 -1.98 3.79
CA THR A 63 18.22 -2.78 4.77
C THR A 63 17.33 -3.58 5.73
N ARG A 64 16.01 -3.49 5.59
CA ARG A 64 15.04 -4.13 6.48
C ARG A 64 14.61 -5.49 5.95
N VAL A 65 15.01 -6.55 6.65
CA VAL A 65 14.51 -7.91 6.42
C VAL A 65 13.05 -7.99 6.91
N LEU A 66 12.21 -8.63 6.11
CA LEU A 66 10.78 -8.79 6.36
C LEU A 66 10.47 -10.20 6.92
N PRO A 67 9.48 -10.33 7.81
CA PRO A 67 9.05 -11.63 8.32
C PRO A 67 8.17 -12.43 7.33
N GLY A 68 7.93 -11.89 6.14
CA GLY A 68 7.11 -12.50 5.09
C GLY A 68 7.04 -11.61 3.86
N ARG A 69 6.29 -12.04 2.84
CA ARG A 69 6.22 -11.33 1.55
C ARG A 69 4.94 -10.51 1.37
N LEU A 70 3.86 -10.77 2.16
CA LEU A 70 2.58 -10.06 2.04
C LEU A 70 2.54 -8.87 3.00
N GLY A 71 2.40 -7.67 2.45
CA GLY A 71 2.14 -6.41 3.15
C GLY A 71 0.69 -5.93 3.01
N LEU A 72 0.35 -4.91 3.80
CA LEU A 72 -0.89 -4.16 3.67
C LEU A 72 -0.70 -3.01 2.68
N ALA A 73 -1.54 -2.97 1.64
CA ALA A 73 -1.53 -1.87 0.67
C ALA A 73 -2.10 -0.57 1.24
N ALA A 74 -1.63 0.57 0.73
CA ALA A 74 -2.14 1.89 1.05
C ALA A 74 -3.65 2.02 0.88
N GLY A 75 -4.25 2.91 1.67
CA GLY A 75 -5.69 3.21 1.67
C GLY A 75 -6.47 2.60 2.83
N MET A 76 -5.96 1.54 3.46
CA MET A 76 -6.59 0.91 4.64
C MET A 76 -6.36 1.75 5.90
N ASP A 77 -5.11 2.09 6.18
CA ASP A 77 -4.70 2.92 7.32
C ASP A 77 -4.04 4.21 6.79
N LYS A 78 -4.86 5.25 6.57
CA LYS A 78 -4.41 6.45 5.87
C LYS A 78 -3.57 7.39 6.72
N ASP A 79 -3.74 7.32 8.02
CA ASP A 79 -3.13 8.25 8.97
C ASP A 79 -2.19 7.55 9.97
N ALA A 80 -1.87 6.26 9.73
CA ALA A 80 -1.00 5.42 10.57
C ALA A 80 -1.57 5.15 11.98
N ASP A 81 -2.88 5.00 12.11
CA ASP A 81 -3.56 4.76 13.39
C ASP A 81 -3.41 3.32 13.90
N ALA A 82 -3.34 2.33 13.00
CA ALA A 82 -3.52 0.91 13.30
C ALA A 82 -2.31 0.02 12.98
N VAL A 83 -1.14 0.59 12.70
CA VAL A 83 0.06 -0.12 12.23
C VAL A 83 0.42 -1.33 13.11
N LEU A 84 0.43 -1.19 14.46
CA LEU A 84 0.73 -2.29 15.37
C LEU A 84 -0.29 -3.42 15.30
N GLY A 85 -1.56 -3.07 15.13
CA GLY A 85 -2.64 -4.03 14.98
C GLY A 85 -2.54 -4.78 13.66
N MET A 86 -2.28 -4.09 12.56
CA MET A 86 -2.10 -4.70 11.23
C MET A 86 -0.91 -5.67 11.20
N ALA A 87 0.23 -5.28 11.76
CA ALA A 87 1.37 -6.17 11.91
C ALA A 87 1.04 -7.38 12.82
N ALA A 88 0.23 -7.20 13.87
CA ALA A 88 -0.20 -8.29 14.73
C ALA A 88 -1.19 -9.26 14.07
N LEU A 89 -1.87 -8.84 13.01
CA LEU A 89 -2.71 -9.70 12.16
C LEU A 89 -1.89 -10.52 11.15
N GLY A 90 -0.59 -10.27 11.04
CA GLY A 90 0.30 -11.04 10.18
C GLY A 90 0.65 -10.40 8.84
N PHE A 91 0.44 -9.09 8.67
CA PHE A 91 1.08 -8.36 7.58
C PHE A 91 2.57 -8.20 7.88
N ALA A 92 3.42 -8.53 6.92
CA ALA A 92 4.88 -8.47 7.05
C ALA A 92 5.40 -7.02 7.05
N PHE A 93 4.70 -6.14 6.37
CA PHE A 93 4.92 -4.69 6.33
C PHE A 93 3.59 -3.96 6.11
N VAL A 94 3.56 -2.67 6.37
CA VAL A 94 2.35 -1.85 6.28
C VAL A 94 2.63 -0.59 5.48
N GLU A 95 1.95 -0.40 4.34
CA GLU A 95 1.95 0.85 3.59
C GLU A 95 0.79 1.71 4.10
N VAL A 96 1.11 2.79 4.85
CA VAL A 96 0.13 3.76 5.34
C VAL A 96 -0.07 4.89 4.31
N GLY A 97 -1.18 5.60 4.38
CA GLY A 97 -1.50 6.66 3.43
C GLY A 97 -2.62 6.25 2.45
N THR A 98 -2.86 7.02 1.38
CA THR A 98 -2.09 8.17 0.89
C THR A 98 -2.32 9.39 1.76
N VAL A 99 -1.23 10.03 2.12
CA VAL A 99 -1.23 11.28 2.87
C VAL A 99 -0.84 12.45 1.94
N THR A 100 -1.39 13.63 2.24
CA THR A 100 -1.12 14.89 1.54
C THR A 100 -0.57 15.94 2.52
N PRO A 101 0.10 17.01 2.06
CA PRO A 101 0.66 18.03 2.96
C PRO A 101 -0.38 18.60 3.93
N ARG A 102 -1.54 18.99 3.41
CA ARG A 102 -2.67 19.50 4.18
C ARG A 102 -3.76 18.46 4.32
N PRO A 103 -4.53 18.47 5.43
CA PRO A 103 -5.71 17.60 5.53
C PRO A 103 -6.71 17.91 4.43
N GLN A 104 -7.41 16.88 3.97
CA GLN A 104 -8.51 17.04 3.01
C GLN A 104 -9.60 15.99 3.21
N PRO A 105 -10.88 16.37 2.98
CA PRO A 105 -12.02 15.49 3.22
C PRO A 105 -12.16 14.37 2.20
N GLY A 106 -11.50 14.49 1.04
CA GLY A 106 -11.72 13.63 -0.12
C GLY A 106 -12.96 14.02 -0.92
N ASN A 107 -13.45 13.10 -1.75
CA ASN A 107 -14.63 13.30 -2.58
C ASN A 107 -15.93 13.11 -1.80
N ASP A 108 -17.04 13.60 -2.33
CA ASP A 108 -18.36 13.48 -1.73
C ASP A 108 -18.83 12.04 -1.59
N ARG A 109 -19.62 11.76 -0.54
CA ARG A 109 -20.23 10.46 -0.31
C ARG A 109 -21.55 10.33 -1.08
N PRO A 110 -21.93 9.09 -1.49
CA PRO A 110 -21.21 7.83 -1.33
C PRO A 110 -19.98 7.75 -2.23
N ARG A 111 -18.90 7.13 -1.73
CA ARG A 111 -17.61 7.05 -2.43
C ARG A 111 -16.89 5.70 -2.28
N LEU A 112 -17.58 4.71 -1.73
CA LEU A 112 -17.09 3.34 -1.57
C LEU A 112 -18.27 2.37 -1.74
N TRP A 113 -18.11 1.37 -2.61
CA TRP A 113 -19.11 0.34 -2.91
C TRP A 113 -18.48 -1.05 -2.92
N ARG A 114 -19.23 -2.02 -2.42
CA ARG A 114 -18.87 -3.44 -2.45
C ARG A 114 -19.42 -4.08 -3.72
N LEU A 115 -18.58 -4.78 -4.44
CA LEU A 115 -18.94 -5.59 -5.61
C LEU A 115 -18.98 -7.05 -5.17
N MET A 116 -20.10 -7.45 -4.54
CA MET A 116 -20.20 -8.72 -3.82
C MET A 116 -20.05 -9.95 -4.72
N ASP A 117 -20.56 -9.87 -5.96
CA ASP A 117 -20.52 -10.96 -6.93
C ASP A 117 -19.11 -11.12 -7.57
N ALA A 118 -18.30 -10.08 -7.48
CA ALA A 118 -16.96 -10.04 -8.05
C ALA A 118 -15.82 -10.07 -7.00
N ASP A 119 -16.12 -10.17 -5.71
CA ASP A 119 -15.14 -10.03 -4.63
C ASP A 119 -14.26 -8.78 -4.82
N GLY A 120 -14.90 -7.67 -5.14
CA GLY A 120 -14.25 -6.40 -5.47
C GLY A 120 -14.79 -5.22 -4.67
N LEU A 121 -14.08 -4.11 -4.76
CA LEU A 121 -14.52 -2.81 -4.25
C LEU A 121 -14.40 -1.79 -5.37
N ARG A 122 -15.40 -0.89 -5.48
CA ARG A 122 -15.26 0.34 -6.26
C ARG A 122 -15.16 1.52 -5.30
N ASN A 123 -14.21 2.41 -5.55
CA ASN A 123 -14.02 3.59 -4.72
C ASN A 123 -13.69 4.85 -5.53
N ARG A 124 -14.12 6.00 -5.00
CA ARG A 124 -13.69 7.33 -5.43
C ARG A 124 -13.32 8.20 -4.24
N MET A 125 -12.43 7.70 -3.39
CA MET A 125 -12.12 8.30 -2.08
C MET A 125 -11.52 9.70 -2.16
N GLY A 126 -10.60 9.97 -3.11
CA GLY A 126 -9.99 11.29 -3.33
C GLY A 126 -8.99 11.70 -2.22
N PHE A 127 -8.20 10.74 -1.72
CA PHE A 127 -7.16 10.97 -0.70
C PHE A 127 -7.66 11.67 0.56
N ASN A 128 -8.81 11.23 1.13
CA ASN A 128 -9.24 11.72 2.43
C ASN A 128 -8.23 11.33 3.51
N ASN A 129 -7.64 12.33 4.19
CA ASN A 129 -6.63 12.15 5.22
C ASN A 129 -6.55 13.37 6.13
N ARG A 130 -5.92 13.24 7.31
CA ARG A 130 -5.76 14.31 8.29
C ARG A 130 -4.52 15.18 8.08
N GLY A 131 -3.81 14.98 6.97
CA GLY A 131 -2.58 15.71 6.63
C GLY A 131 -1.31 15.07 7.21
N VAL A 132 -0.17 15.42 6.60
CA VAL A 132 1.12 14.80 6.92
C VAL A 132 1.56 15.04 8.37
N GLY A 133 1.14 16.15 8.99
CA GLY A 133 1.45 16.44 10.40
C GLY A 133 0.88 15.38 11.33
N ASP A 134 -0.39 15.03 11.16
CA ASP A 134 -1.10 14.04 11.97
C ASP A 134 -0.50 12.64 11.81
N MET A 135 -0.20 12.24 10.56
CA MET A 135 0.51 10.98 10.29
C MET A 135 1.88 10.94 10.97
N VAL A 136 2.64 12.03 10.94
CA VAL A 136 3.96 12.12 11.59
C VAL A 136 3.84 11.94 13.10
N ASP A 137 2.83 12.52 13.73
CA ASP A 137 2.63 12.36 15.18
C ASP A 137 2.32 10.90 15.55
N ASN A 138 1.47 10.23 14.77
CA ASN A 138 1.18 8.80 14.94
C ASN A 138 2.42 7.92 14.69
N LEU A 139 3.19 8.20 13.66
CA LEU A 139 4.44 7.49 13.36
C LEU A 139 5.51 7.71 14.43
N ARG A 140 5.62 8.91 14.99
CA ARG A 140 6.53 9.23 16.11
C ARG A 140 6.14 8.43 17.36
N GLU A 141 4.85 8.39 17.70
CA GLU A 141 4.35 7.56 18.80
C GLU A 141 4.65 6.08 18.56
N LEU A 142 4.39 5.57 17.36
CA LEU A 142 4.73 4.21 16.97
C LEU A 142 6.21 3.91 17.21
N ARG A 143 7.12 4.75 16.71
CA ARG A 143 8.58 4.56 16.80
C ARG A 143 9.15 4.74 18.21
N SER A 144 8.40 5.34 19.14
CA SER A 144 8.80 5.45 20.55
C SER A 144 8.85 4.08 21.23
N THR A 145 8.08 3.11 20.76
CA THR A 145 7.97 1.76 21.35
C THR A 145 8.92 0.75 20.69
N ARG A 146 9.37 -0.27 21.46
CA ARG A 146 10.15 -1.39 20.90
C ARG A 146 9.36 -2.16 19.82
N ALA A 147 8.08 -2.39 20.07
CA ALA A 147 7.21 -3.09 19.13
C ALA A 147 7.07 -2.31 17.81
N GLY A 148 6.87 -0.98 17.89
CA GLY A 148 6.73 -0.14 16.71
C GLY A 148 8.03 -0.01 15.90
N ARG A 149 9.20 -0.01 16.55
CA ARG A 149 10.50 -0.05 15.85
C ARG A 149 10.75 -1.35 15.08
N ALA A 150 10.11 -2.45 15.50
CA ALA A 150 10.24 -3.74 14.82
C ALA A 150 9.39 -3.86 13.56
N VAL A 151 8.30 -3.07 13.43
CA VAL A 151 7.43 -3.13 12.25
C VAL A 151 8.06 -2.36 11.10
N VAL A 152 8.02 -2.95 9.89
CA VAL A 152 8.38 -2.25 8.65
C VAL A 152 7.19 -1.46 8.16
N VAL A 153 7.37 -0.14 7.99
CA VAL A 153 6.30 0.80 7.61
C VAL A 153 6.75 1.65 6.45
N GLY A 154 5.93 1.69 5.41
CA GLY A 154 6.04 2.64 4.30
C GLY A 154 5.00 3.74 4.38
N ALA A 155 5.31 4.92 3.85
CA ALA A 155 4.35 5.99 3.65
C ALA A 155 4.07 6.22 2.17
N ASN A 156 2.81 6.10 1.80
CA ASN A 156 2.30 6.47 0.49
C ASN A 156 1.95 7.96 0.52
N ILE A 157 2.54 8.74 -0.36
CA ILE A 157 2.43 10.19 -0.41
C ILE A 157 1.81 10.66 -1.73
N GLY A 158 1.04 11.75 -1.67
CA GLY A 158 0.39 12.33 -2.83
C GLY A 158 0.19 13.84 -2.71
N LYS A 159 -0.24 14.48 -3.81
CA LYS A 159 -0.57 15.91 -3.79
C LYS A 159 -1.98 16.17 -3.27
N ASN A 160 -2.21 17.34 -2.68
CA ASN A 160 -3.55 17.82 -2.38
C ASN A 160 -4.37 18.00 -3.66
N LYS A 161 -5.69 17.79 -3.57
CA LYS A 161 -6.62 17.98 -4.69
C LYS A 161 -6.57 19.41 -5.26
N THR A 162 -6.39 20.39 -4.38
CA THR A 162 -6.38 21.82 -4.71
C THR A 162 -5.01 22.32 -5.19
N THR A 163 -3.95 21.52 -5.10
CA THR A 163 -2.63 21.89 -5.60
C THR A 163 -2.61 21.76 -7.12
N PRO A 164 -2.27 22.82 -7.89
CA PRO A 164 -2.09 22.75 -9.33
C PRO A 164 -1.05 21.71 -9.74
N GLU A 165 -1.06 21.31 -11.00
CA GLU A 165 -0.13 20.30 -11.49
C GLU A 165 1.33 20.79 -11.48
N GLU A 166 1.55 22.04 -11.84
CA GLU A 166 2.85 22.72 -11.82
C GLU A 166 3.49 22.78 -10.42
N ASP A 167 2.68 22.78 -9.36
CA ASP A 167 3.12 22.82 -7.98
C ASP A 167 3.16 21.41 -7.34
N ALA A 168 2.76 20.36 -8.07
CA ALA A 168 2.63 19.01 -7.53
C ALA A 168 3.92 18.51 -6.87
N ALA A 169 5.07 18.75 -7.50
CA ALA A 169 6.37 18.29 -7.02
C ALA A 169 6.68 18.77 -5.58
N GLU A 170 6.24 19.98 -5.23
CA GLU A 170 6.44 20.53 -3.88
C GLU A 170 5.63 19.76 -2.82
N ASP A 171 4.39 19.38 -3.12
CA ASP A 171 3.57 18.56 -2.21
C ASP A 171 4.25 17.23 -1.89
N TYR A 172 4.85 16.56 -2.89
CA TYR A 172 5.60 15.32 -2.68
C TYR A 172 6.88 15.55 -1.88
N ARG A 173 7.61 16.66 -2.12
CA ARG A 173 8.80 17.01 -1.34
C ARG A 173 8.47 17.22 0.14
N VAL A 174 7.41 18.00 0.42
CA VAL A 174 6.96 18.31 1.78
C VAL A 174 6.55 17.03 2.52
N CYS A 175 5.74 16.17 1.89
CA CYS A 175 5.34 14.90 2.50
C CYS A 175 6.56 14.00 2.74
N ALA A 176 7.42 13.79 1.73
CA ALA A 176 8.61 12.94 1.84
C ALA A 176 9.53 13.38 2.97
N ARG A 177 9.82 14.70 3.06
CA ARG A 177 10.62 15.27 4.14
C ARG A 177 10.05 14.99 5.53
N ALA A 178 8.73 15.14 5.66
CA ALA A 178 8.07 14.99 6.95
C ALA A 178 8.06 13.54 7.44
N VAL A 179 7.79 12.58 6.53
CA VAL A 179 7.65 11.15 6.90
C VAL A 179 8.99 10.41 6.97
N ALA A 180 10.00 10.81 6.20
CA ALA A 180 11.29 10.11 6.06
C ALA A 180 11.96 9.70 7.38
N PRO A 181 11.96 10.51 8.46
CA PRO A 181 12.55 10.10 9.74
C PRO A 181 11.87 8.90 10.40
N TRP A 182 10.61 8.62 10.05
CA TRP A 182 9.73 7.73 10.78
C TRP A 182 9.37 6.44 10.02
N VAL A 183 9.63 6.37 8.72
CA VAL A 183 9.28 5.24 7.86
C VAL A 183 10.50 4.48 7.36
N ASP A 184 10.29 3.26 6.87
CA ASP A 184 11.34 2.43 6.30
C ASP A 184 11.43 2.60 4.77
N PHE A 185 10.35 3.06 4.11
CA PHE A 185 10.29 3.38 2.68
C PHE A 185 9.20 4.42 2.39
N VAL A 186 9.26 5.05 1.22
CA VAL A 186 8.27 6.02 0.74
C VAL A 186 7.76 5.58 -0.63
N VAL A 187 6.45 5.71 -0.86
CA VAL A 187 5.80 5.42 -2.14
C VAL A 187 5.18 6.69 -2.72
N VAL A 188 5.65 7.11 -3.88
CA VAL A 188 5.09 8.21 -4.65
C VAL A 188 3.85 7.72 -5.40
N ASN A 189 2.69 8.24 -5.02
CA ASN A 189 1.42 7.84 -5.63
C ASN A 189 0.95 8.87 -6.67
N VAL A 190 1.18 8.55 -7.92
CA VAL A 190 0.72 9.31 -9.10
C VAL A 190 -0.40 8.60 -9.87
N SER A 191 -0.95 7.52 -9.30
CA SER A 191 -1.79 6.57 -10.04
C SER A 191 -3.28 6.55 -9.62
N SER A 192 -3.69 7.37 -8.62
CA SER A 192 -5.09 7.39 -8.20
C SER A 192 -5.99 7.99 -9.28
N PRO A 193 -7.09 7.30 -9.65
CA PRO A 193 -8.06 7.85 -10.59
C PRO A 193 -8.99 8.89 -9.97
N ASN A 194 -8.91 9.10 -8.66
CA ASN A 194 -9.89 9.83 -7.87
C ASN A 194 -9.49 11.27 -7.55
N THR A 195 -8.33 11.71 -8.08
CA THR A 195 -7.84 13.09 -7.99
C THR A 195 -7.63 13.60 -9.41
N PRO A 196 -8.30 14.67 -9.83
CA PRO A 196 -8.17 15.23 -11.18
C PRO A 196 -6.71 15.51 -11.55
N GLY A 197 -6.31 15.16 -12.78
CA GLY A 197 -4.98 15.40 -13.34
C GLY A 197 -3.85 14.56 -12.71
N LEU A 198 -4.13 13.76 -11.67
CA LEU A 198 -3.07 13.03 -10.97
C LEU A 198 -2.41 11.96 -11.86
N ARG A 199 -3.18 11.30 -12.70
CA ARG A 199 -2.65 10.26 -13.60
C ARG A 199 -1.80 10.83 -14.74
N ASP A 200 -2.02 12.09 -15.11
CA ASP A 200 -1.22 12.79 -16.10
C ASP A 200 0.24 12.97 -15.60
N LEU A 201 0.43 12.98 -14.27
CA LEU A 201 1.75 12.95 -13.63
C LEU A 201 2.55 11.66 -13.88
N GLN A 202 1.96 10.61 -14.48
CA GLN A 202 2.69 9.40 -14.84
C GLN A 202 3.46 9.53 -16.15
N ALA A 203 3.15 10.53 -16.98
CA ALA A 203 3.98 10.87 -18.14
C ALA A 203 5.39 11.28 -17.66
N VAL A 204 6.43 10.78 -18.32
CA VAL A 204 7.84 10.88 -17.87
C VAL A 204 8.26 12.31 -17.56
N ASP A 205 7.86 13.27 -18.40
CA ASP A 205 8.20 14.68 -18.23
C ASP A 205 7.61 15.29 -16.96
N HIS A 206 6.41 14.86 -16.55
CA HIS A 206 5.75 15.28 -15.32
C HIS A 206 6.20 14.45 -14.11
N LEU A 207 6.49 13.16 -14.30
CA LEU A 207 6.92 12.26 -13.23
C LEU A 207 8.33 12.57 -12.72
N ARG A 208 9.23 12.92 -13.63
CA ARG A 208 10.63 13.24 -13.29
C ARG A 208 10.77 14.28 -12.19
N PRO A 209 10.18 15.50 -12.29
CA PRO A 209 10.29 16.50 -11.23
C PRO A 209 9.66 16.03 -9.91
N VAL A 210 8.60 15.22 -9.95
CA VAL A 210 7.94 14.66 -8.77
C VAL A 210 8.86 13.69 -8.03
N LEU A 211 9.48 12.73 -8.75
CA LEU A 211 10.39 11.75 -8.13
C LEU A 211 11.66 12.43 -7.58
N GLN A 212 12.22 13.40 -8.32
CA GLN A 212 13.37 14.18 -7.84
C GLN A 212 13.02 14.99 -6.59
N ALA A 213 11.84 15.60 -6.55
CA ALA A 213 11.38 16.37 -5.39
C ALA A 213 11.15 15.46 -4.17
N ALA A 214 10.52 14.30 -4.34
CA ALA A 214 10.34 13.32 -3.28
C ALA A 214 11.70 12.83 -2.76
N ARG A 215 12.67 12.53 -3.63
CA ARG A 215 14.04 12.16 -3.25
C ARG A 215 14.70 13.25 -2.42
N ARG A 216 14.68 14.50 -2.88
CA ARG A 216 15.20 15.65 -2.10
C ARG A 216 14.52 15.78 -0.76
N GLY A 217 13.19 15.61 -0.69
CA GLY A 217 12.46 15.62 0.56
C GLY A 217 12.94 14.55 1.55
N CYS A 218 13.16 13.32 1.09
CA CYS A 218 13.72 12.27 1.94
C CYS A 218 15.11 12.64 2.48
N GLU A 219 16.00 13.18 1.64
CA GLU A 219 17.36 13.57 2.00
C GLU A 219 17.39 14.77 2.97
N GLU A 220 16.46 15.71 2.82
CA GLU A 220 16.26 16.83 3.77
C GLU A 220 15.72 16.36 5.11
N GLY A 221 14.92 15.28 5.13
CA GLY A 221 14.26 14.77 6.33
C GLY A 221 15.17 13.91 7.20
N VAL A 222 16.08 13.16 6.59
CA VAL A 222 16.95 12.21 7.33
C VAL A 222 18.23 11.90 6.54
N VAL A 223 19.34 11.66 7.27
CA VAL A 223 20.65 11.36 6.65
C VAL A 223 20.69 9.97 6.00
N ARG A 224 20.00 8.98 6.57
CA ARG A 224 19.95 7.63 5.99
C ARG A 224 19.19 7.62 4.66
N ARG A 225 19.64 6.85 3.69
CA ARG A 225 18.90 6.67 2.44
C ARG A 225 17.57 5.95 2.72
N ILE A 226 16.48 6.57 2.26
CA ILE A 226 15.13 5.98 2.32
C ILE A 226 14.82 5.39 0.95
N PRO A 227 14.50 4.09 0.85
CA PRO A 227 13.99 3.51 -0.39
C PRO A 227 12.76 4.26 -0.88
N LEU A 228 12.78 4.70 -2.13
CA LEU A 228 11.71 5.41 -2.81
C LEU A 228 11.11 4.49 -3.88
N PHE A 229 9.78 4.40 -3.90
CA PHE A 229 9.02 3.64 -4.88
C PHE A 229 8.08 4.57 -5.64
N VAL A 230 7.69 4.17 -6.85
CA VAL A 230 6.57 4.78 -7.58
C VAL A 230 5.43 3.78 -7.74
N LYS A 231 4.19 4.21 -7.45
CA LYS A 231 3.00 3.37 -7.63
C LYS A 231 2.28 3.75 -8.92
N ILE A 232 2.16 2.81 -9.84
CA ILE A 232 1.62 3.00 -11.18
C ILE A 232 0.18 2.51 -11.32
N ALA A 233 -0.54 3.07 -12.30
CA ALA A 233 -1.88 2.62 -12.66
C ALA A 233 -1.83 1.38 -13.58
N PRO A 234 -2.82 0.48 -13.50
CA PRO A 234 -2.90 -0.67 -14.40
C PRO A 234 -3.33 -0.27 -15.82
N ASP A 235 -3.95 0.91 -15.95
CA ASP A 235 -4.58 1.37 -17.19
C ASP A 235 -3.59 2.12 -18.13
N LEU A 236 -2.33 2.27 -17.73
CA LEU A 236 -1.26 2.72 -18.62
C LEU A 236 -1.05 1.75 -19.76
N GLY A 237 -0.71 2.27 -20.95
CA GLY A 237 -0.22 1.47 -22.05
C GLY A 237 1.13 0.83 -21.72
N ASP A 238 1.42 -0.32 -22.33
CA ASP A 238 2.66 -1.05 -22.05
C ASP A 238 3.92 -0.21 -22.35
N ALA A 239 3.90 0.63 -23.38
CA ALA A 239 4.99 1.56 -23.69
C ALA A 239 5.20 2.60 -22.58
N GLU A 240 4.11 3.19 -22.06
CA GLU A 240 4.16 4.16 -20.97
C GLU A 240 4.69 3.53 -19.68
N ILE A 241 4.29 2.27 -19.38
CA ILE A 241 4.85 1.52 -18.24
C ILE A 241 6.36 1.37 -18.39
N LEU A 242 6.85 1.02 -19.57
CA LEU A 242 8.28 0.85 -19.83
C LEU A 242 9.06 2.17 -19.72
N GLU A 243 8.48 3.28 -20.14
CA GLU A 243 9.06 4.61 -19.96
C GLU A 243 9.18 4.96 -18.46
N VAL A 244 8.15 4.68 -17.67
CA VAL A 244 8.23 4.86 -16.20
C VAL A 244 9.32 3.99 -15.59
N VAL A 245 9.41 2.71 -15.97
CA VAL A 245 10.46 1.79 -15.47
C VAL A 245 11.85 2.30 -15.86
N ALA A 246 12.04 2.78 -17.08
CA ALA A 246 13.31 3.36 -17.52
C ALA A 246 13.69 4.61 -16.70
N LEU A 247 12.71 5.47 -16.41
CA LEU A 247 12.91 6.65 -15.58
C LEU A 247 13.30 6.28 -14.13
N THR A 248 12.68 5.25 -13.53
CA THR A 248 13.05 4.81 -12.18
C THR A 248 14.50 4.35 -12.11
N ARG A 249 14.99 3.66 -13.14
CA ARG A 249 16.40 3.23 -13.24
C ARG A 249 17.33 4.44 -13.38
N GLU A 250 17.00 5.37 -14.26
CA GLU A 250 17.78 6.60 -14.50
C GLU A 250 17.94 7.43 -13.21
N LEU A 251 16.87 7.57 -12.43
CA LEU A 251 16.84 8.39 -11.21
C LEU A 251 17.29 7.64 -9.95
N GLY A 252 17.63 6.36 -10.05
CA GLY A 252 18.00 5.54 -8.90
C GLY A 252 16.87 5.39 -7.88
N VAL A 253 15.62 5.31 -8.36
CA VAL A 253 14.45 4.95 -7.55
C VAL A 253 14.50 3.46 -7.24
N GLU A 254 14.28 3.06 -5.99
CA GLU A 254 14.53 1.70 -5.55
C GLU A 254 13.47 0.68 -5.95
N GLY A 255 12.35 1.11 -6.55
CA GLY A 255 11.41 0.14 -7.08
C GLY A 255 10.07 0.70 -7.55
N VAL A 256 9.21 -0.22 -7.92
CA VAL A 256 7.86 0.04 -8.45
C VAL A 256 6.82 -0.72 -7.65
N VAL A 257 5.67 -0.10 -7.39
CA VAL A 257 4.46 -0.76 -6.88
C VAL A 257 3.46 -0.89 -8.04
N ALA A 258 3.18 -2.09 -8.45
CA ALA A 258 2.29 -2.42 -9.56
C ALA A 258 1.15 -3.35 -9.07
N THR A 259 -0.11 -2.86 -8.98
CA THR A 259 -0.68 -1.62 -9.50
C THR A 259 -1.65 -0.93 -8.52
N ASN A 260 -2.13 0.28 -8.88
CA ASN A 260 -3.31 0.88 -8.26
C ASN A 260 -4.61 0.23 -8.81
N THR A 261 -5.78 0.82 -8.50
CA THR A 261 -7.09 0.38 -9.00
C THR A 261 -7.29 0.73 -10.47
N THR A 262 -8.11 -0.05 -11.19
CA THR A 262 -8.43 0.17 -12.61
C THR A 262 -9.68 1.03 -12.79
N ILE A 263 -9.71 1.82 -13.87
CA ILE A 263 -10.91 2.50 -14.39
C ILE A 263 -11.50 1.79 -15.62
N ASP A 264 -10.92 0.71 -16.06
CA ASP A 264 -11.43 -0.10 -17.16
C ASP A 264 -12.62 -0.93 -16.67
N HIS A 265 -13.76 -0.27 -16.54
CA HIS A 265 -15.06 -0.83 -16.14
C HIS A 265 -16.20 0.13 -16.44
N ASP A 266 -17.43 -0.38 -16.52
CA ASP A 266 -18.67 0.35 -16.80
C ASP A 266 -19.51 0.71 -15.54
N LEU A 267 -18.92 0.62 -14.36
CA LEU A 267 -19.62 0.79 -13.08
C LEU A 267 -19.75 2.26 -12.63
N GLY A 268 -19.39 3.23 -13.49
CA GLY A 268 -19.37 4.65 -13.20
C GLY A 268 -18.05 5.12 -12.58
N GLU A 269 -17.99 6.34 -12.05
CA GLU A 269 -16.75 6.96 -11.56
C GLU A 269 -16.07 6.16 -10.44
N GLY A 270 -14.73 6.20 -10.45
CA GLY A 270 -13.88 5.62 -9.42
C GLY A 270 -13.02 4.46 -9.92
N GLY A 271 -12.22 3.89 -9.06
CA GLY A 271 -11.36 2.75 -9.37
C GLY A 271 -11.90 1.45 -8.78
N VAL A 272 -11.74 0.35 -9.52
CA VAL A 272 -12.10 -1.01 -9.09
C VAL A 272 -10.86 -1.76 -8.62
N SER A 273 -10.98 -2.43 -7.48
CA SER A 273 -10.00 -3.32 -6.88
C SER A 273 -10.58 -4.71 -6.60
N GLY A 274 -9.75 -5.64 -6.16
CA GLY A 274 -10.16 -7.02 -5.91
C GLY A 274 -10.01 -7.90 -7.14
N ARG A 275 -10.70 -9.06 -7.16
CA ARG A 275 -10.54 -10.07 -8.21
C ARG A 275 -10.63 -9.54 -9.65
N PRO A 276 -11.50 -8.58 -9.98
CA PRO A 276 -11.56 -8.05 -11.36
C PRO A 276 -10.26 -7.46 -11.87
N LEU A 277 -9.44 -6.89 -10.97
CA LEU A 277 -8.16 -6.28 -11.32
C LEU A 277 -7.04 -7.30 -11.57
N ASN A 278 -7.14 -8.52 -11.02
CA ASN A 278 -6.04 -9.48 -10.97
C ASN A 278 -5.40 -9.79 -12.33
N PRO A 279 -6.16 -10.06 -13.42
CA PRO A 279 -5.54 -10.40 -14.70
C PRO A 279 -4.60 -9.29 -15.20
N ARG A 280 -5.09 -8.04 -15.23
CA ARG A 280 -4.27 -6.90 -15.71
C ARG A 280 -3.10 -6.59 -14.78
N ALA A 281 -3.30 -6.64 -13.47
CA ALA A 281 -2.23 -6.43 -12.50
C ALA A 281 -1.09 -7.47 -12.69
N LEU A 282 -1.44 -8.74 -12.93
CA LEU A 282 -0.46 -9.80 -13.19
C LEU A 282 0.31 -9.59 -14.50
N GLU A 283 -0.35 -9.10 -15.56
CA GLU A 283 0.30 -8.73 -16.82
C GLU A 283 1.30 -7.60 -16.61
N VAL A 284 0.90 -6.54 -15.89
CA VAL A 284 1.76 -5.39 -15.58
C VAL A 284 2.97 -5.82 -14.75
N VAL A 285 2.77 -6.67 -13.72
CA VAL A 285 3.87 -7.21 -12.91
C VAL A 285 4.86 -7.97 -13.79
N ARG A 286 4.40 -8.84 -14.71
CA ARG A 286 5.29 -9.55 -15.65
C ARG A 286 6.05 -8.60 -16.59
N LEU A 287 5.39 -7.54 -17.05
CA LEU A 287 6.02 -6.55 -17.93
C LEU A 287 7.11 -5.79 -17.19
N VAL A 288 6.79 -5.28 -16.00
CA VAL A 288 7.72 -4.50 -15.17
C VAL A 288 8.91 -5.36 -14.76
N SER A 289 8.71 -6.60 -14.28
CA SER A 289 9.78 -7.46 -13.77
C SER A 289 10.88 -7.74 -14.80
N ARG A 290 10.51 -7.83 -16.09
CA ARG A 290 11.46 -8.08 -17.18
C ARG A 290 12.36 -6.89 -17.52
N HIS A 291 12.02 -5.69 -17.06
CA HIS A 291 12.68 -4.44 -17.42
C HIS A 291 13.20 -3.66 -16.23
N LEU A 292 12.85 -4.10 -15.01
CA LEU A 292 13.37 -3.52 -13.77
C LEU A 292 14.87 -3.83 -13.62
N GLY A 293 15.62 -2.96 -12.95
CA GLY A 293 17.03 -3.21 -12.64
C GLY A 293 17.19 -4.28 -11.55
N GLU A 294 18.31 -4.99 -11.55
CA GLU A 294 18.58 -6.11 -10.61
C GLU A 294 18.51 -5.71 -9.13
N GLU A 295 18.82 -4.46 -8.80
CA GLU A 295 18.77 -3.94 -7.42
C GLU A 295 17.45 -3.28 -7.07
N GLN A 296 16.49 -3.21 -8.02
CA GLN A 296 15.19 -2.61 -7.78
C GLN A 296 14.19 -3.66 -7.28
N THR A 297 13.31 -3.25 -6.39
CA THR A 297 12.27 -4.10 -5.81
C THR A 297 10.94 -3.89 -6.51
N LEU A 298 10.26 -4.96 -6.90
CA LEU A 298 8.90 -4.94 -7.42
C LEU A 298 7.91 -5.39 -6.36
N ILE A 299 6.97 -4.50 -6.01
CA ILE A 299 5.85 -4.84 -5.13
C ILE A 299 4.61 -5.06 -5.99
N GLY A 300 4.16 -6.32 -6.08
CA GLY A 300 2.94 -6.69 -6.81
C GLY A 300 1.69 -6.43 -5.99
N THR A 301 0.72 -5.70 -6.54
CA THR A 301 -0.57 -5.44 -5.89
C THR A 301 -1.70 -5.38 -6.92
N GLY A 302 -2.86 -5.87 -6.54
CA GLY A 302 -4.05 -5.88 -7.39
C GLY A 302 -4.68 -7.27 -7.53
N GLY A 303 -5.84 -7.45 -6.90
CA GLY A 303 -6.65 -8.65 -7.03
C GLY A 303 -6.12 -9.90 -6.33
N ILE A 304 -5.17 -9.78 -5.42
CA ILE A 304 -4.69 -10.89 -4.60
C ILE A 304 -5.78 -11.25 -3.60
N ALA A 305 -6.42 -12.40 -3.77
CA ALA A 305 -7.49 -12.88 -2.91
C ALA A 305 -7.11 -14.14 -2.11
N SER A 306 -6.10 -14.86 -2.55
CA SER A 306 -5.63 -16.11 -1.93
C SER A 306 -4.10 -16.18 -1.89
N ALA A 307 -3.56 -17.20 -1.25
CA ALA A 307 -2.12 -17.50 -1.28
C ALA A 307 -1.64 -17.85 -2.69
N GLU A 308 -2.48 -18.54 -3.46
CA GLU A 308 -2.20 -18.92 -4.86
C GLU A 308 -2.11 -17.67 -5.75
N ASP A 309 -2.97 -16.64 -5.50
CA ASP A 309 -2.88 -15.38 -6.23
C ASP A 309 -1.58 -14.65 -5.91
N ALA A 310 -1.21 -14.59 -4.61
CA ALA A 310 0.05 -14.01 -4.16
C ALA A 310 1.26 -14.75 -4.77
N MET A 311 1.21 -16.07 -4.82
CA MET A 311 2.23 -16.91 -5.44
C MET A 311 2.39 -16.59 -6.92
N ARG A 312 1.28 -16.48 -7.67
CA ARG A 312 1.33 -16.09 -9.10
C ARG A 312 1.97 -14.72 -9.33
N MET A 313 1.78 -13.75 -8.41
CA MET A 313 2.47 -12.45 -8.49
C MET A 313 3.99 -12.59 -8.29
N ILE A 314 4.41 -13.44 -7.34
CA ILE A 314 5.84 -13.73 -7.10
C ILE A 314 6.44 -14.47 -8.30
N GLU A 315 5.77 -15.48 -8.83
CA GLU A 315 6.20 -16.21 -10.04
C GLU A 315 6.25 -15.31 -11.28
N ALA A 316 5.43 -14.25 -11.31
CA ALA A 316 5.48 -13.22 -12.35
C ALA A 316 6.67 -12.25 -12.19
N GLY A 317 7.43 -12.36 -11.09
CA GLY A 317 8.63 -11.59 -10.81
C GLY A 317 8.48 -10.49 -9.75
N ALA A 318 7.39 -10.48 -8.99
CA ALA A 318 7.29 -9.59 -7.82
C ALA A 318 8.15 -10.13 -6.66
N ASP A 319 8.93 -9.26 -6.02
CA ASP A 319 9.69 -9.59 -4.81
C ASP A 319 8.78 -9.66 -3.58
N LEU A 320 7.83 -8.74 -3.52
CA LEU A 320 6.86 -8.57 -2.45
C LEU A 320 5.46 -8.40 -3.04
N VAL A 321 4.46 -8.61 -2.20
CA VAL A 321 3.05 -8.40 -2.58
C VAL A 321 2.31 -7.60 -1.54
N GLU A 322 1.30 -6.85 -1.99
CA GLU A 322 0.40 -6.09 -1.13
C GLU A 322 -1.06 -6.41 -1.43
N ALA A 323 -1.89 -6.39 -0.39
CA ALA A 323 -3.33 -6.58 -0.55
C ALA A 323 -4.14 -5.64 0.33
N PHE A 324 -5.35 -5.36 -0.12
CA PHE A 324 -6.37 -4.57 0.59
C PHE A 324 -7.71 -5.29 0.57
N THR A 325 -8.30 -5.47 -0.62
CA THR A 325 -9.68 -5.92 -0.80
C THR A 325 -9.94 -7.29 -0.19
N ALA A 326 -9.02 -8.24 -0.35
CA ALA A 326 -9.17 -9.57 0.23
C ALA A 326 -9.24 -9.53 1.77
N PHE A 327 -8.48 -8.67 2.42
CA PHE A 327 -8.55 -8.49 3.86
C PHE A 327 -9.95 -8.05 4.33
N VAL A 328 -10.64 -7.21 3.54
CA VAL A 328 -12.02 -6.78 3.82
C VAL A 328 -12.99 -7.96 3.76
N PHE A 329 -12.85 -8.84 2.76
CA PHE A 329 -13.77 -9.98 2.56
C PHE A 329 -13.45 -11.21 3.42
N GLU A 330 -12.16 -11.45 3.69
CA GLU A 330 -11.65 -12.66 4.36
C GLU A 330 -11.36 -12.46 5.87
N GLY A 331 -11.16 -11.21 6.31
CA GLY A 331 -11.01 -10.82 7.71
C GLY A 331 -9.64 -11.08 8.32
N ALA A 332 -9.60 -10.95 9.64
CA ALA A 332 -8.39 -10.82 10.44
C ALA A 332 -7.39 -12.00 10.37
N THR A 333 -7.87 -13.20 10.05
CA THR A 333 -7.01 -14.40 9.97
C THR A 333 -6.32 -14.57 8.62
N TRP A 334 -6.74 -13.81 7.61
CA TRP A 334 -6.29 -13.97 6.23
C TRP A 334 -4.80 -13.60 6.03
N PRO A 335 -4.29 -12.45 6.57
CA PRO A 335 -2.91 -12.06 6.29
C PRO A 335 -1.88 -13.06 6.80
N GLY A 336 -2.04 -13.52 8.05
CA GLY A 336 -1.15 -14.52 8.64
C GLY A 336 -1.21 -15.87 7.91
N ARG A 337 -2.41 -16.28 7.46
CA ARG A 337 -2.58 -17.51 6.68
C ARG A 337 -1.84 -17.43 5.34
N VAL A 338 -1.97 -16.32 4.61
CA VAL A 338 -1.29 -16.14 3.33
C VAL A 338 0.22 -16.07 3.51
N ASN A 339 0.72 -15.27 4.47
CA ASN A 339 2.16 -15.17 4.71
C ASN A 339 2.80 -16.52 5.10
N ARG A 340 2.12 -17.33 5.92
CA ARG A 340 2.60 -18.69 6.22
C ARG A 340 2.65 -19.60 4.99
N ALA A 341 1.67 -19.49 4.10
CA ALA A 341 1.69 -20.26 2.86
C ALA A 341 2.83 -19.83 1.91
N LEU A 342 3.23 -18.55 1.95
CA LEU A 342 4.34 -18.02 1.18
C LEU A 342 5.73 -18.29 1.80
N ALA A 343 5.81 -18.72 3.05
CA ALA A 343 7.09 -18.93 3.75
C ALA A 343 7.93 -20.10 3.22
N GLY A 344 7.34 -20.97 2.38
CA GLY A 344 8.02 -22.09 1.73
C GLY A 344 8.57 -21.79 0.32
N HIS A 345 8.42 -20.56 -0.13
CA HIS A 345 8.77 -20.11 -1.50
C HIS A 345 9.63 -18.80 -1.44
#